data_c91319c7fcf01d4a11e133510058f980
#
_entry.id   c91319c7fcf01d4a11e133510058f980
#
_cell.length_a   1.000
_cell.length_b   1.000
_cell.length_c   1.000
_cell.angle_alpha   90.00
_cell.angle_beta   90.00
_cell.angle_gamma   90.00
#
_symmetry.space_group_name_H-M   'P 1'
#
loop_
_entity.id
_entity.type
_entity.pdbx_description
1 polymer ?
#
loop_
_entity_poly.entity_id
_entity_poly.type
_entity_poly.pdbx_seq_one_letter_code
_entity_poly.pdbx_strand_id
1 'polypeptide(L)'
;TDEGDLVLDPFAGRTRAIIANELNRKYVGFELTEKYFPQEKSENRVIYNMDSLNMSNVLNNHIFDLVFTCPPYWNMEKYSDDPNDLSTFKTYDLFLNGCNKRLVRATKYLKEDGFLIVVLMDFRQKGKFYSWHNDTINYFHKNTDFKLYDTILWEMSPAKRQPLYPQALLNRRMLNAHEYCLVFNKKIQPELGNFYDRKLQEDLVTKKENSIERFF
;
A
#
# COMPACT_ATOMS: atom_id res chain seq x y z
N THR A 1 3.57 -4.77 -11.85
CA THR A 1 5.04 -5.00 -11.86
C THR A 1 5.36 -6.32 -12.53
N ASP A 2 6.48 -6.36 -13.23
CA ASP A 2 7.03 -7.53 -13.88
C ASP A 2 8.16 -8.16 -13.03
N GLU A 3 8.66 -9.33 -13.45
CA GLU A 3 9.81 -9.94 -12.80
C GLU A 3 11.04 -9.04 -12.93
N GLY A 4 11.78 -8.90 -11.84
CA GLY A 4 12.95 -8.02 -11.76
C GLY A 4 12.67 -6.57 -11.39
N ASP A 5 11.39 -6.15 -11.38
CA ASP A 5 11.00 -4.80 -10.97
C ASP A 5 11.37 -4.52 -9.51
N LEU A 6 11.62 -3.26 -9.22
CA LEU A 6 12.05 -2.78 -7.91
C LEU A 6 10.87 -2.18 -7.13
N VAL A 7 10.57 -2.77 -5.98
CA VAL A 7 9.48 -2.36 -5.08
C VAL A 7 10.02 -1.66 -3.85
N LEU A 8 9.47 -0.50 -3.53
CA LEU A 8 9.73 0.25 -2.29
C LEU A 8 8.58 0.10 -1.32
N ASP A 9 8.88 -0.18 -0.05
CA ASP A 9 7.90 -0.23 1.04
C ASP A 9 8.36 0.63 2.24
N PRO A 10 7.74 1.79 2.46
CA PRO A 10 8.09 2.67 3.59
C PRO A 10 7.67 2.13 4.97
N PHE A 11 6.93 1.00 5.03
CA PHE A 11 6.48 0.34 6.27
C PHE A 11 6.59 -1.17 6.15
N ALA A 12 7.80 -1.65 5.90
CA ALA A 12 8.07 -2.96 5.34
C ALA A 12 7.41 -4.17 6.04
N GLY A 13 7.63 -4.34 7.31
CA GLY A 13 7.24 -5.59 7.99
C GLY A 13 7.90 -6.83 7.34
N ARG A 14 7.38 -8.02 7.65
CA ARG A 14 7.95 -9.30 7.20
C ARG A 14 7.35 -9.82 5.90
N THR A 15 6.03 -9.92 5.84
CA THR A 15 5.34 -10.74 4.84
C THR A 15 5.47 -10.20 3.42
N ARG A 16 5.32 -8.88 3.23
CA ARG A 16 5.40 -8.28 1.90
C ARG A 16 6.78 -8.43 1.28
N ALA A 17 7.81 -8.33 2.09
CA ALA A 17 9.19 -8.52 1.67
C ALA A 17 9.46 -9.96 1.16
N ILE A 18 8.87 -10.96 1.81
CA ILE A 18 8.98 -12.37 1.39
C ILE A 18 8.22 -12.57 0.06
N ILE A 19 6.96 -12.14 0.01
CA ILE A 19 6.10 -12.31 -1.18
C ILE A 19 6.69 -11.61 -2.41
N ALA A 20 7.24 -10.40 -2.25
CA ALA A 20 7.90 -9.72 -3.36
C ALA A 20 9.03 -10.55 -3.97
N ASN A 21 9.84 -11.21 -3.13
CA ASN A 21 10.91 -12.08 -3.62
C ASN A 21 10.40 -13.40 -4.23
N GLU A 22 9.35 -14.02 -3.67
CA GLU A 22 8.70 -15.19 -4.24
C GLU A 22 8.13 -14.92 -5.64
N LEU A 23 7.72 -13.68 -5.88
CA LEU A 23 7.27 -13.20 -7.18
C LEU A 23 8.41 -12.67 -8.07
N ASN A 24 9.67 -12.92 -7.75
CA ASN A 24 10.86 -12.47 -8.48
C ASN A 24 11.00 -10.95 -8.58
N ARG A 25 10.50 -10.18 -7.60
CA ARG A 25 10.71 -8.73 -7.50
C ARG A 25 11.87 -8.42 -6.57
N LYS A 26 12.60 -7.35 -6.86
CA LYS A 26 13.56 -6.77 -5.92
C LYS A 26 12.83 -5.87 -4.94
N TYR A 27 13.20 -5.94 -3.68
CA TYR A 27 12.48 -5.25 -2.61
C TYR A 27 13.41 -4.40 -1.74
N VAL A 28 13.01 -3.16 -1.52
CA VAL A 28 13.64 -2.27 -0.55
C VAL A 28 12.59 -1.79 0.44
N GLY A 29 12.84 -2.02 1.71
CA GLY A 29 11.91 -1.69 2.78
C GLY A 29 12.52 -0.87 3.90
N PHE A 30 11.66 -0.18 4.64
CA PHE A 30 11.99 0.56 5.86
C PHE A 30 11.15 0.05 7.01
N GLU A 31 11.80 -0.34 8.10
CA GLU A 31 11.14 -0.87 9.29
C GLU A 31 11.85 -0.36 10.56
N LEU A 32 11.07 0.18 11.50
CA LEU A 32 11.61 0.70 12.76
C LEU A 32 12.06 -0.41 13.72
N THR A 33 11.48 -1.60 13.61
CA THR A 33 11.65 -2.66 14.58
C THR A 33 12.18 -3.93 13.95
N GLU A 34 13.43 -4.30 14.27
CA GLU A 34 14.11 -5.50 13.72
C GLU A 34 13.35 -6.81 13.94
N LYS A 35 12.53 -6.92 15.00
CA LYS A 35 11.71 -8.11 15.24
C LYS A 35 10.73 -8.45 14.11
N TYR A 36 10.42 -7.48 13.25
CA TYR A 36 9.57 -7.67 12.06
C TYR A 36 10.35 -7.96 10.78
N PHE A 37 11.67 -8.06 10.86
CA PHE A 37 12.46 -8.46 9.70
C PHE A 37 12.21 -9.92 9.35
N PRO A 38 12.23 -10.28 8.07
CA PRO A 38 12.35 -11.67 7.66
C PRO A 38 13.63 -12.28 8.20
N GLN A 39 13.55 -13.50 8.74
CA GLN A 39 14.71 -14.20 9.29
C GLN A 39 15.64 -14.73 8.18
N GLU A 40 15.05 -15.08 7.04
CA GLU A 40 15.77 -15.58 5.88
C GLU A 40 16.41 -14.41 5.13
N LYS A 41 17.69 -14.59 4.75
CA LYS A 41 18.41 -13.63 3.89
C LYS A 41 17.99 -13.84 2.43
N SER A 42 17.96 -12.76 1.67
CA SER A 42 17.75 -12.79 0.22
C SER A 42 18.57 -11.69 -0.43
N GLU A 43 19.21 -12.00 -1.55
CA GLU A 43 19.97 -11.00 -2.33
C GLU A 43 19.04 -9.97 -3.01
N ASN A 44 17.78 -10.34 -3.22
CA ASN A 44 16.79 -9.48 -3.83
C ASN A 44 16.02 -8.62 -2.81
N ARG A 45 16.49 -8.55 -1.55
CA ARG A 45 15.81 -7.85 -0.48
C ARG A 45 16.77 -7.07 0.41
N VAL A 46 16.48 -5.78 0.56
CA VAL A 46 17.16 -4.92 1.53
C VAL A 46 16.10 -4.29 2.45
N ILE A 47 16.29 -4.40 3.76
CA ILE A 47 15.45 -3.72 4.75
C ILE A 47 16.35 -2.87 5.63
N TYR A 48 16.07 -1.57 5.66
CA TYR A 48 16.75 -0.60 6.49
C TYR A 48 16.03 -0.45 7.83
N ASN A 49 16.76 -0.63 8.93
CA ASN A 49 16.23 -0.38 10.28
C ASN A 49 16.27 1.13 10.59
N MET A 50 15.28 1.84 10.08
CA MET A 50 15.17 3.29 10.25
C MET A 50 13.78 3.81 9.89
N ASP A 51 13.49 5.03 10.35
CA ASP A 51 12.31 5.76 9.93
C ASP A 51 12.38 6.09 8.42
N SER A 52 11.35 5.74 7.67
CA SER A 52 11.26 6.01 6.24
C SER A 52 11.25 7.50 5.87
N LEU A 53 11.02 8.42 6.81
CA LEU A 53 11.27 9.85 6.57
C LEU A 53 12.74 10.14 6.20
N ASN A 54 13.66 9.30 6.65
CA ASN A 54 15.10 9.43 6.42
C ASN A 54 15.62 8.61 5.25
N MET A 55 14.73 8.07 4.39
CA MET A 55 15.10 7.21 3.25
C MET A 55 16.10 7.86 2.28
N SER A 56 16.15 9.20 2.22
CA SER A 56 17.15 9.93 1.43
C SER A 56 18.60 9.67 1.83
N ASN A 57 18.83 9.21 3.07
CA ASN A 57 20.18 8.95 3.56
C ASN A 57 20.78 7.67 2.94
N VAL A 58 19.95 6.79 2.39
CA VAL A 58 20.37 5.47 1.89
C VAL A 58 19.94 5.19 0.46
N LEU A 59 18.87 5.81 -0.05
CA LEU A 59 18.36 5.51 -1.39
C LEU A 59 19.09 6.25 -2.52
N ASN A 60 19.78 7.37 -2.21
CA ASN A 60 20.46 8.18 -3.23
C ASN A 60 19.55 8.46 -4.44
N ASN A 61 19.96 7.98 -5.63
CA ASN A 61 19.25 8.14 -6.91
C ASN A 61 18.49 6.86 -7.34
N HIS A 62 18.18 5.96 -6.41
CA HIS A 62 17.38 4.79 -6.75
C HIS A 62 16.00 5.21 -7.25
N ILE A 63 15.53 4.54 -8.30
CA ILE A 63 14.21 4.77 -8.90
C ILE A 63 13.45 3.45 -8.86
N PHE A 64 12.23 3.47 -8.36
CA PHE A 64 11.38 2.31 -8.13
C PHE A 64 10.23 2.25 -9.12
N ASP A 65 9.85 1.03 -9.49
CA ASP A 65 8.71 0.75 -10.36
C ASP A 65 7.40 0.89 -9.61
N LEU A 66 7.40 0.51 -8.33
CA LEU A 66 6.23 0.49 -7.47
C LEU A 66 6.59 0.90 -6.04
N VAL A 67 5.73 1.71 -5.43
CA VAL A 67 5.62 1.79 -3.96
C VAL A 67 4.39 0.99 -3.56
N PHE A 68 4.58 -0.09 -2.77
CA PHE A 68 3.49 -0.91 -2.26
C PHE A 68 3.63 -1.07 -0.76
N THR A 69 2.60 -0.65 0.00
CA THR A 69 2.71 -0.61 1.45
C THR A 69 1.36 -0.77 2.15
N CYS A 70 1.42 -1.24 3.41
CA CYS A 70 0.33 -1.25 4.36
C CYS A 70 0.86 -0.60 5.65
N PRO A 71 0.55 0.68 5.90
CA PRO A 71 1.04 1.39 7.08
C PRO A 71 0.49 0.80 8.38
N PRO A 72 1.18 1.02 9.53
CA PRO A 72 0.67 0.62 10.82
C PRO A 72 -0.66 1.32 11.13
N TYR A 73 -1.57 0.62 11.78
CA TYR A 73 -2.85 1.16 12.20
C TYR A 73 -2.69 1.98 13.48
N TRP A 74 -3.15 3.24 13.42
CA TRP A 74 -3.08 4.14 14.56
C TRP A 74 -3.71 3.52 15.81
N ASN A 75 -2.94 3.44 16.91
CA ASN A 75 -3.42 3.04 18.24
C ASN A 75 -4.31 1.78 18.28
N MET A 76 -4.36 0.99 17.20
CA MET A 76 -5.01 -0.31 17.16
C MET A 76 -4.07 -1.41 17.62
N GLU A 77 -2.80 -1.26 17.28
CA GLU A 77 -1.70 -2.15 17.64
C GLU A 77 -0.49 -1.29 18.00
N LYS A 78 0.21 -1.65 19.07
CA LYS A 78 1.47 -1.01 19.43
C LYS A 78 2.63 -1.85 18.89
N TYR A 79 3.41 -1.28 18.01
CA TYR A 79 4.52 -2.00 17.35
C TYR A 79 5.84 -1.84 18.12
N SER A 80 6.11 -0.64 18.66
CA SER A 80 7.32 -0.35 19.43
C SER A 80 7.12 0.78 20.44
N ASP A 81 8.19 1.12 21.16
CA ASP A 81 8.28 2.33 22.03
C ASP A 81 9.03 3.48 21.33
N ASP A 82 9.39 3.32 20.05
CA ASP A 82 10.05 4.39 19.29
C ASP A 82 9.09 5.58 19.12
N PRO A 83 9.56 6.82 19.41
CA PRO A 83 8.73 8.02 19.27
C PRO A 83 8.28 8.28 17.81
N ASN A 84 8.92 7.67 16.82
CA ASN A 84 8.54 7.76 15.41
C ASN A 84 7.53 6.68 15.00
N ASP A 85 7.22 5.73 15.89
CA ASP A 85 6.19 4.73 15.64
C ASP A 85 4.81 5.40 15.57
N LEU A 86 4.19 5.35 14.40
CA LEU A 86 2.90 5.98 14.14
C LEU A 86 1.78 5.45 15.05
N SER A 87 1.90 4.22 15.55
CA SER A 87 0.92 3.62 16.46
C SER A 87 0.86 4.32 17.82
N THR A 88 1.93 5.05 18.20
CA THR A 88 2.03 5.75 19.48
C THR A 88 1.59 7.22 19.43
N PHE A 89 1.24 7.72 18.25
CA PHE A 89 0.89 9.13 18.07
C PHE A 89 -0.42 9.48 18.83
N LYS A 90 -0.38 10.60 19.56
CA LYS A 90 -1.45 10.98 20.51
C LYS A 90 -2.80 11.28 19.86
N THR A 91 -2.80 11.80 18.63
CA THR A 91 -4.04 12.17 17.92
C THR A 91 -4.05 11.58 16.53
N TYR A 92 -5.27 11.38 15.99
CA TYR A 92 -5.45 10.92 14.63
C TYR A 92 -4.82 11.86 13.60
N ASP A 93 -4.91 13.17 13.80
CA ASP A 93 -4.35 14.15 12.87
C ASP A 93 -2.81 14.06 12.79
N LEU A 94 -2.15 13.84 13.94
CA LEU A 94 -0.71 13.60 13.98
C LEU A 94 -0.35 12.30 13.25
N PHE A 95 -1.09 11.23 13.52
CA PHE A 95 -0.94 9.95 12.83
C PHE A 95 -1.11 10.09 11.32
N LEU A 96 -2.24 10.67 10.87
CA LEU A 96 -2.56 10.86 9.46
C LEU A 96 -1.47 11.66 8.74
N ASN A 97 -1.04 12.78 9.34
CA ASN A 97 0.02 13.60 8.79
C ASN A 97 1.38 12.86 8.76
N GLY A 98 1.72 12.16 9.85
CA GLY A 98 2.95 11.37 9.94
C GLY A 98 3.01 10.24 8.91
N CYS A 99 1.90 9.52 8.73
CA CYS A 99 1.75 8.47 7.74
C CYS A 99 1.91 9.03 6.31
N ASN A 100 1.09 10.03 5.96
CA ASN A 100 1.09 10.60 4.61
C ASN A 100 2.42 11.27 4.24
N LYS A 101 3.13 11.89 5.18
CA LYS A 101 4.48 12.43 4.93
C LYS A 101 5.45 11.34 4.48
N ARG A 102 5.40 10.14 5.06
CA ARG A 102 6.24 9.00 4.69
C ARG A 102 5.86 8.47 3.30
N LEU A 103 4.56 8.35 3.03
CA LEU A 103 4.06 7.98 1.71
C LEU A 103 4.52 8.98 0.63
N VAL A 104 4.33 10.28 0.86
CA VAL A 104 4.80 11.34 -0.06
C VAL A 104 6.32 11.33 -0.21
N ARG A 105 7.07 11.01 0.85
CA ARG A 105 8.53 10.86 0.72
C ARG A 105 8.87 9.71 -0.23
N ALA A 106 8.20 8.57 -0.10
CA ALA A 106 8.42 7.40 -0.95
C ALA A 106 8.09 7.68 -2.43
N THR A 107 7.05 8.47 -2.73
CA THR A 107 6.71 8.79 -4.13
C THR A 107 7.77 9.58 -4.88
N LYS A 108 8.71 10.23 -4.18
CA LYS A 108 9.83 10.93 -4.82
C LYS A 108 10.83 10.00 -5.51
N TYR A 109 10.78 8.73 -5.18
CA TYR A 109 11.64 7.68 -5.72
C TYR A 109 10.94 6.81 -6.76
N LEU A 110 9.67 7.10 -7.09
CA LEU A 110 8.94 6.41 -8.15
C LEU A 110 9.39 6.89 -9.53
N LYS A 111 9.39 5.97 -10.48
CA LYS A 111 9.39 6.29 -11.91
C LYS A 111 8.24 7.25 -12.22
N GLU A 112 8.35 7.96 -13.33
CA GLU A 112 7.34 8.96 -13.72
C GLU A 112 5.96 8.34 -13.94
N ASP A 113 5.91 7.10 -14.43
CA ASP A 113 4.71 6.28 -14.62
C ASP A 113 4.48 5.24 -13.52
N GLY A 114 5.30 5.26 -12.47
CA GLY A 114 5.20 4.36 -11.32
C GLY A 114 3.96 4.62 -10.47
N PHE A 115 3.51 3.58 -9.79
CA PHE A 115 2.33 3.62 -8.93
C PHE A 115 2.68 3.59 -7.45
N LEU A 116 1.91 4.32 -6.65
CA LEU A 116 1.83 4.13 -5.22
C LEU A 116 0.56 3.35 -4.91
N ILE A 117 0.68 2.20 -4.26
CA ILE A 117 -0.45 1.41 -3.76
C ILE A 117 -0.39 1.37 -2.23
N VAL A 118 -1.45 1.85 -1.59
CA VAL A 118 -1.57 1.86 -0.13
C VAL A 118 -2.73 0.98 0.29
N VAL A 119 -2.44 -0.06 1.07
CA VAL A 119 -3.47 -0.93 1.66
C VAL A 119 -3.81 -0.40 3.04
N LEU A 120 -5.06 -0.09 3.27
CA LEU A 120 -5.55 0.42 4.55
C LEU A 120 -7.04 0.17 4.75
N MET A 121 -7.52 0.31 5.98
CA MET A 121 -8.92 0.09 6.33
C MET A 121 -9.40 1.24 7.24
N ASP A 122 -10.65 1.63 7.04
CA ASP A 122 -11.33 2.52 7.99
C ASP A 122 -11.54 1.82 9.34
N PHE A 123 -11.56 2.59 10.40
CA PHE A 123 -11.66 2.02 11.74
C PHE A 123 -12.49 2.88 12.70
N ARG A 124 -12.89 2.26 13.81
CA ARG A 124 -13.55 2.96 14.91
C ARG A 124 -12.69 2.90 16.16
N GLN A 125 -12.60 4.04 16.82
CA GLN A 125 -11.94 4.13 18.10
C GLN A 125 -12.71 5.06 19.05
N LYS A 126 -12.94 4.62 20.29
CA LYS A 126 -13.70 5.36 21.31
C LYS A 126 -15.03 5.91 20.77
N GLY A 127 -15.76 5.09 20.00
CA GLY A 127 -17.05 5.45 19.39
C GLY A 127 -16.99 6.29 18.12
N LYS A 128 -15.86 6.94 17.80
CA LYS A 128 -15.69 7.74 16.60
C LYS A 128 -15.26 6.87 15.41
N PHE A 129 -15.85 7.09 14.23
CA PHE A 129 -15.44 6.50 12.97
C PHE A 129 -14.40 7.38 12.30
N TYR A 130 -13.33 6.75 11.78
CA TYR A 130 -12.27 7.38 11.03
C TYR A 130 -12.26 6.81 9.62
N SER A 131 -12.54 7.66 8.64
CA SER A 131 -12.51 7.32 7.21
C SER A 131 -11.09 7.52 6.67
N TRP A 132 -10.18 6.67 7.08
CA TRP A 132 -8.75 6.82 6.79
C TRP A 132 -8.45 6.79 5.29
N HIS A 133 -9.17 5.95 4.52
CA HIS A 133 -9.01 5.92 3.07
C HIS A 133 -9.31 7.30 2.44
N ASN A 134 -10.45 7.90 2.80
CA ASN A 134 -10.86 9.20 2.27
C ASN A 134 -9.91 10.33 2.70
N ASP A 135 -9.48 10.32 3.97
CA ASP A 135 -8.55 11.32 4.49
C ASP A 135 -7.18 11.23 3.79
N THR A 136 -6.72 10.02 3.46
CA THR A 136 -5.50 9.80 2.68
C THR A 136 -5.65 10.30 1.24
N ILE A 137 -6.77 9.99 0.56
CA ILE A 137 -7.07 10.50 -0.78
C ILE A 137 -7.05 12.03 -0.79
N ASN A 138 -7.76 12.65 0.14
CA ASN A 138 -7.83 14.12 0.25
C ASN A 138 -6.45 14.74 0.51
N TYR A 139 -5.63 14.10 1.34
CA TYR A 139 -4.28 14.56 1.62
C TYR A 139 -3.42 14.56 0.35
N PHE A 140 -3.45 13.48 -0.43
CA PHE A 140 -2.69 13.37 -1.68
C PHE A 140 -3.17 14.37 -2.72
N HIS A 141 -4.47 14.51 -2.92
CA HIS A 141 -5.04 15.47 -3.87
C HIS A 141 -4.69 16.92 -3.57
N LYS A 142 -4.56 17.26 -2.27
CA LYS A 142 -4.25 18.62 -1.81
C LYS A 142 -2.76 18.95 -1.82
N ASN A 143 -1.91 17.96 -1.53
CA ASN A 143 -0.50 18.20 -1.20
C ASN A 143 0.49 17.64 -2.21
N THR A 144 0.03 16.96 -3.27
CA THR A 144 0.89 16.32 -4.27
C THR A 144 0.28 16.38 -5.67
N ASP A 145 1.10 16.04 -6.68
CA ASP A 145 0.62 15.84 -8.05
C ASP A 145 0.00 14.45 -8.26
N PHE A 146 0.16 13.53 -7.30
CA PHE A 146 -0.46 12.23 -7.35
C PHE A 146 -1.97 12.33 -7.16
N LYS A 147 -2.71 11.65 -8.03
CA LYS A 147 -4.17 11.54 -7.96
C LYS A 147 -4.58 10.10 -7.76
N LEU A 148 -5.72 9.89 -7.13
CA LEU A 148 -6.31 8.56 -7.05
C LEU A 148 -6.61 8.10 -8.48
N TYR A 149 -5.99 7.00 -8.87
CA TYR A 149 -6.13 6.38 -10.19
C TYR A 149 -7.20 5.29 -10.15
N ASP A 150 -7.18 4.48 -9.08
CA ASP A 150 -8.13 3.39 -8.90
C ASP A 150 -8.29 3.04 -7.41
N THR A 151 -9.35 2.29 -7.09
CA THR A 151 -9.61 1.75 -5.76
C THR A 151 -10.02 0.28 -5.87
N ILE A 152 -9.19 -0.60 -5.33
CA ILE A 152 -9.47 -2.03 -5.27
C ILE A 152 -9.97 -2.35 -3.85
N LEU A 153 -11.08 -3.07 -3.75
CA LEU A 153 -11.59 -3.56 -2.48
C LEU A 153 -11.09 -4.98 -2.26
N TRP A 154 -10.29 -5.16 -1.23
CA TRP A 154 -9.82 -6.49 -0.83
C TRP A 154 -10.73 -7.04 0.24
N GLU A 155 -11.57 -8.01 -0.12
CA GLU A 155 -12.50 -8.64 0.81
C GLU A 155 -11.76 -9.45 1.89
N MET A 156 -12.12 -9.19 3.14
CA MET A 156 -11.60 -9.94 4.29
C MET A 156 -12.31 -11.28 4.42
N SER A 157 -11.55 -12.35 4.61
CA SER A 157 -12.11 -13.68 4.87
C SER A 157 -13.16 -13.67 5.97
N PRO A 158 -14.32 -14.33 5.79
CA PRO A 158 -15.33 -14.49 6.85
C PRO A 158 -14.77 -15.07 8.14
N ALA A 159 -13.82 -16.00 8.06
CA ALA A 159 -13.19 -16.62 9.22
C ALA A 159 -12.46 -15.61 10.13
N LYS A 160 -11.85 -14.58 9.55
CA LYS A 160 -11.20 -13.49 10.31
C LYS A 160 -12.21 -12.58 11.00
N ARG A 161 -13.43 -12.46 10.47
CA ARG A 161 -14.48 -11.58 10.98
C ARG A 161 -15.36 -12.25 12.04
N GLN A 162 -15.56 -13.57 11.94
CA GLN A 162 -16.48 -14.32 12.80
C GLN A 162 -16.30 -14.08 14.31
N PRO A 163 -15.06 -14.05 14.87
CA PRO A 163 -14.85 -13.81 16.29
C PRO A 163 -15.31 -12.42 16.77
N LEU A 164 -15.47 -11.47 15.86
CA LEU A 164 -15.82 -10.08 16.15
C LEU A 164 -17.34 -9.82 16.11
N TYR A 165 -18.14 -10.77 15.60
CA TYR A 165 -19.60 -10.60 15.46
C TYR A 165 -20.31 -10.32 16.78
N PRO A 166 -20.06 -11.05 17.89
CA PRO A 166 -20.77 -10.79 19.14
C PRO A 166 -20.57 -9.35 19.63
N GLN A 167 -19.33 -8.86 19.59
CA GLN A 167 -19.02 -7.49 20.01
C GLN A 167 -19.62 -6.43 19.07
N ALA A 168 -19.67 -6.72 17.78
CA ALA A 168 -20.28 -5.83 16.81
C ALA A 168 -21.78 -5.67 17.05
N LEU A 169 -22.48 -6.77 17.33
CA LEU A 169 -23.90 -6.77 17.67
C LEU A 169 -24.17 -5.99 18.96
N LEU A 170 -23.39 -6.25 20.04
CA LEU A 170 -23.50 -5.50 21.29
C LEU A 170 -23.32 -4.00 21.09
N ASN A 171 -22.43 -3.60 20.23
CA ASN A 171 -22.14 -2.20 19.91
C ASN A 171 -23.04 -1.62 18.80
N ARG A 172 -24.03 -2.36 18.31
CA ARG A 172 -24.95 -1.98 17.23
C ARG A 172 -24.23 -1.42 16.00
N ARG A 173 -23.18 -2.10 15.55
CA ARG A 173 -22.37 -1.70 14.40
C ARG A 173 -22.16 -2.83 13.42
N MET A 174 -21.94 -2.48 12.15
CA MET A 174 -21.45 -3.43 11.15
C MET A 174 -19.94 -3.58 11.29
N LEU A 175 -19.43 -4.79 11.00
CA LEU A 175 -18.00 -5.02 10.85
C LEU A 175 -17.51 -4.56 9.48
N ASN A 176 -16.28 -4.07 9.44
CA ASN A 176 -15.62 -3.87 8.16
C ASN A 176 -15.43 -5.23 7.47
N ALA A 177 -15.74 -5.28 6.19
CA ALA A 177 -15.68 -6.49 5.39
C ALA A 177 -14.52 -6.48 4.39
N HIS A 178 -13.85 -5.35 4.25
CA HIS A 178 -12.81 -5.14 3.23
C HIS A 178 -11.73 -4.18 3.71
N GLU A 179 -10.61 -4.22 3.05
CA GLU A 179 -9.57 -3.20 3.04
C GLU A 179 -9.57 -2.49 1.69
N TYR A 180 -9.12 -1.26 1.69
CA TYR A 180 -8.93 -0.47 0.46
C TYR A 180 -7.50 -0.61 -0.01
N CYS A 181 -7.30 -0.96 -1.29
CA CYS A 181 -6.03 -0.77 -1.97
C CYS A 181 -6.16 0.50 -2.82
N LEU A 182 -5.69 1.61 -2.29
CA LEU A 182 -5.71 2.90 -2.98
C LEU A 182 -4.55 2.96 -3.97
N VAL A 183 -4.85 3.14 -5.23
CA VAL A 183 -3.86 3.24 -6.30
C VAL A 183 -3.70 4.69 -6.72
N PHE A 184 -2.51 5.24 -6.58
CA PHE A 184 -2.20 6.62 -6.96
C PHE A 184 -1.17 6.65 -8.07
N ASN A 185 -1.30 7.61 -9.00
CA ASN A 185 -0.34 7.88 -10.07
C ASN A 185 -0.27 9.38 -10.35
N LYS A 186 0.85 9.86 -10.92
CA LYS A 186 1.01 11.25 -11.38
C LYS A 186 0.40 11.49 -12.75
N LYS A 187 0.52 10.51 -13.66
CA LYS A 187 -0.01 10.65 -15.00
C LYS A 187 -1.52 10.49 -14.93
N ILE A 188 -2.23 11.61 -15.10
CA ILE A 188 -3.59 11.54 -15.62
C ILE A 188 -3.40 10.97 -17.02
N GLN A 189 -3.81 9.72 -17.25
CA GLN A 189 -3.84 9.21 -18.62
C GLN A 189 -4.65 10.21 -19.43
N PRO A 190 -4.16 10.65 -20.59
CA PRO A 190 -4.97 11.42 -21.52
C PRO A 190 -6.24 10.59 -21.69
N GLU A 191 -7.41 11.22 -21.61
CA GLU A 191 -8.69 10.57 -21.80
C GLU A 191 -8.51 9.51 -22.88
N LEU A 192 -8.63 8.24 -22.51
CA LEU A 192 -8.55 7.14 -23.45
C LEU A 192 -9.60 7.46 -24.50
N GLY A 193 -9.16 8.00 -25.64
CA GLY A 193 -10.03 8.39 -26.72
C GLY A 193 -10.94 7.21 -26.99
N ASN A 194 -12.23 7.41 -26.79
CA ASN A 194 -13.32 6.46 -26.90
C ASN A 194 -12.89 5.01 -26.69
N PHE A 195 -13.19 4.45 -25.52
CA PHE A 195 -13.00 3.03 -25.13
C PHE A 195 -13.57 2.01 -26.17
N TYR A 196 -14.09 2.50 -27.28
CA TYR A 196 -14.69 1.78 -28.40
C TYR A 196 -13.80 1.78 -29.65
N ASP A 197 -12.50 2.05 -29.53
CA ASP A 197 -11.59 1.83 -30.64
C ASP A 197 -11.51 0.31 -30.90
N ARG A 198 -12.23 -0.16 -31.95
CA ARG A 198 -12.34 -1.57 -32.34
C ARG A 198 -10.98 -2.26 -32.44
N LYS A 199 -9.95 -1.53 -32.84
CA LYS A 199 -8.60 -2.05 -32.98
C LYS A 199 -7.99 -2.51 -31.65
N LEU A 200 -8.24 -1.78 -30.56
CA LEU A 200 -7.79 -2.19 -29.22
C LEU A 200 -8.53 -3.44 -28.72
N GLN A 201 -9.81 -3.57 -29.07
CA GLN A 201 -10.60 -4.76 -28.74
C GLN A 201 -10.15 -5.99 -29.54
N GLU A 202 -9.82 -5.84 -30.81
CA GLU A 202 -9.30 -6.92 -31.64
C GLU A 202 -7.94 -7.42 -31.11
N ASP A 203 -7.04 -6.51 -30.73
CA ASP A 203 -5.72 -6.87 -30.14
C ASP A 203 -5.85 -7.57 -28.79
N LEU A 204 -6.80 -7.17 -27.95
CA LEU A 204 -7.06 -7.81 -26.65
C LEU A 204 -7.73 -9.19 -26.79
N VAL A 205 -8.64 -9.34 -27.74
CA VAL A 205 -9.29 -10.62 -28.02
C VAL A 205 -8.27 -11.62 -28.59
N THR A 206 -7.45 -11.19 -29.55
CA THR A 206 -6.41 -12.03 -30.17
C THR A 206 -5.35 -12.47 -29.15
N LYS A 207 -4.96 -11.60 -28.23
CA LYS A 207 -4.05 -11.97 -27.12
C LYS A 207 -4.69 -12.96 -26.13
N LYS A 208 -5.98 -12.86 -25.86
CA LYS A 208 -6.70 -13.82 -25.02
C LYS A 208 -6.81 -15.19 -25.67
N GLU A 209 -7.15 -15.27 -26.94
CA GLU A 209 -7.24 -16.52 -27.68
C GLU A 209 -5.90 -17.25 -27.73
N ASN A 210 -4.80 -16.54 -28.01
CA ASN A 210 -3.43 -17.09 -27.99
C ASN A 210 -2.93 -17.51 -26.60
N SER A 211 -3.55 -17.00 -25.52
CA SER A 211 -3.22 -17.43 -24.15
C SER A 211 -4.01 -18.65 -23.70
N ILE A 212 -5.20 -18.87 -24.24
CA ILE A 212 -6.05 -20.02 -23.90
C ILE A 212 -5.57 -21.29 -24.61
N GLU A 213 -5.05 -21.19 -25.86
CA GLU A 213 -4.46 -22.32 -26.59
C GLU A 213 -3.20 -22.90 -25.97
N ARG A 214 -2.58 -22.23 -24.99
CA ARG A 214 -1.43 -22.74 -24.23
C ARG A 214 -1.79 -23.57 -22.99
N PHE A 215 -3.07 -23.73 -22.68
CA PHE A 215 -3.56 -24.46 -21.51
C PHE A 215 -4.38 -25.71 -21.86
N PHE A 216 -4.45 -26.12 -23.16
CA PHE A 216 -5.04 -27.38 -23.60
C PHE A 216 -4.03 -28.23 -24.40
#